data_6a5c789e83fe21e7cb2340fbe66cd386
#
_entry.id   6a5c789e83fe21e7cb2340fbe66cd386
#
_cell.length_a   1.000
_cell.length_b   1.000
_cell.length_c   1.000
_cell.angle_alpha   90.00
_cell.angle_beta   90.00
_cell.angle_gamma   90.00
#
_symmetry.space_group_name_H-M   'P 1'
#
loop_
_entity.id
_entity.type
_entity.pdbx_description
1 polymer ?
#
loop_
_entity_poly.entity_id
_entity_poly.type
_entity_poly.pdbx_seq_one_letter_code
_entity_poly.pdbx_strand_id
1 'polypeptide(L)'
;MKKGKASIQITRRGLFQAGAGLALGGALGEMASAAPTQARPDVYQALGIKHVINATGTVTNLGGSIMPPEVIAAWADAARHFVNLLELQNKVGERIAKLIGVDAAMVTTGAAGALLLGTAGVVTGSNPKFIRKLPDTTGMKNEVIIQKAHHSCYDNQLTDVGVRLIEVETPADVQKAVSKRTVLMFFMNVAERDGRIRIGDWLELARKHKVPTLLDAAADVPPPERLAGYNRMGFDLVAFSGGKAMRGPNDTGLLLGKKDLIEAAKLNTNPHCGTIGRMMKVSKEDMIALLAAVERFVRLDHKAETRELDRRIGVIEAAIKDIPTLHTERIVPPIANHVPHLLITWDEKRIKLTRQRLTRALFESDPPIQIGRVSGTGDRGVLISVLTLQTGEERIVADRLRAILRKAAGGKNR
;
A
#
# COMPACT_ATOMS: atom_id res chain seq x y z
N MET A 1 -4.51 -11.33 -62.40
CA MET A 1 -5.58 -11.55 -61.38
C MET A 1 -5.30 -10.66 -60.18
N LYS A 2 -5.99 -9.51 -60.07
CA LYS A 2 -5.86 -8.56 -58.96
C LYS A 2 -6.97 -8.85 -57.94
N LYS A 3 -6.63 -9.21 -56.69
CA LYS A 3 -7.60 -9.30 -55.60
C LYS A 3 -7.64 -7.92 -54.89
N GLY A 4 -8.81 -7.28 -54.98
CA GLY A 4 -9.11 -6.04 -54.29
C GLY A 4 -9.33 -6.28 -52.79
N LYS A 5 -8.70 -5.43 -51.96
CA LYS A 5 -9.00 -5.29 -50.53
C LYS A 5 -10.15 -4.29 -50.39
N ALA A 6 -11.30 -4.71 -49.88
CA ALA A 6 -12.36 -3.82 -49.43
C ALA A 6 -12.02 -3.27 -48.07
N SER A 7 -11.85 -1.97 -47.95
CA SER A 7 -11.74 -1.24 -46.69
C SER A 7 -13.13 -0.79 -46.24
N ILE A 8 -13.57 -1.26 -45.06
CA ILE A 8 -14.80 -0.79 -44.44
C ILE A 8 -14.50 0.53 -43.73
N GLN A 9 -14.98 1.66 -44.28
CA GLN A 9 -14.99 2.94 -43.62
C GLN A 9 -16.21 3.04 -42.69
N ILE A 10 -16.02 3.02 -41.40
CA ILE A 10 -17.07 3.32 -40.41
C ILE A 10 -17.12 4.83 -40.21
N THR A 11 -18.15 5.48 -40.73
CA THR A 11 -18.38 6.92 -40.52
C THR A 11 -19.14 7.16 -39.22
N ARG A 12 -18.80 8.26 -38.53
CA ARG A 12 -19.43 8.70 -37.26
C ARG A 12 -20.95 8.81 -37.24
N ARG A 13 -21.61 8.78 -38.41
CA ARG A 13 -23.09 8.84 -38.53
C ARG A 13 -23.77 7.47 -38.43
N GLY A 14 -23.05 6.36 -38.56
CA GLY A 14 -23.64 5.01 -38.50
C GLY A 14 -23.88 4.47 -37.06
N LEU A 15 -23.37 5.15 -36.03
CA LEU A 15 -23.50 4.68 -34.67
C LEU A 15 -24.76 5.17 -33.92
N PHE A 16 -25.57 6.05 -34.54
CA PHE A 16 -26.74 6.67 -33.87
C PHE A 16 -28.10 6.15 -34.38
N GLN A 17 -28.16 5.18 -35.28
CA GLN A 17 -29.44 4.69 -35.88
C GLN A 17 -29.89 3.30 -35.45
N ALA A 18 -29.26 2.69 -34.43
CA ALA A 18 -29.68 1.37 -33.89
C ALA A 18 -30.34 1.45 -32.51
N GLY A 19 -31.18 2.45 -32.28
CA GLY A 19 -31.78 2.66 -30.95
C GLY A 19 -33.16 3.33 -31.01
N ALA A 20 -34.07 2.83 -31.85
CA ALA A 20 -35.49 3.24 -31.77
C ALA A 20 -36.40 2.10 -32.21
N GLY A 21 -37.11 1.55 -31.28
CA GLY A 21 -38.26 0.68 -31.59
C GLY A 21 -38.38 -0.51 -30.64
N LEU A 22 -39.05 -0.32 -29.52
CA LEU A 22 -40.04 -1.25 -28.98
C LEU A 22 -40.75 -0.55 -27.79
N ALA A 23 -41.97 -0.16 -28.09
CA ALA A 23 -42.90 0.46 -27.14
C ALA A 23 -43.80 -0.58 -26.52
N LEU A 24 -44.09 -0.36 -25.21
CA LEU A 24 -45.35 -0.62 -24.51
C LEU A 24 -45.96 -2.03 -24.53
N GLY A 25 -45.88 -2.68 -23.39
CA GLY A 25 -46.77 -3.73 -22.95
C GLY A 25 -46.70 -3.85 -21.42
N GLY A 26 -47.65 -3.22 -20.74
CA GLY A 26 -47.75 -3.33 -19.26
C GLY A 26 -48.18 -4.71 -18.85
N ALA A 27 -47.58 -5.23 -17.81
CA ALA A 27 -48.16 -6.23 -16.91
C ALA A 27 -47.65 -5.99 -15.49
N LEU A 28 -48.57 -5.70 -14.61
CA LEU A 28 -48.41 -5.64 -13.16
C LEU A 28 -48.10 -7.04 -12.59
N GLY A 29 -47.15 -7.07 -11.71
CA GLY A 29 -47.24 -7.93 -10.51
C GLY A 29 -46.95 -9.40 -10.70
N GLU A 30 -45.67 -9.78 -10.62
CA GLU A 30 -45.29 -11.01 -9.94
C GLU A 30 -44.07 -10.72 -9.05
N MET A 31 -44.28 -10.76 -7.75
CA MET A 31 -43.19 -10.86 -6.78
C MET A 31 -42.46 -12.16 -7.09
N ALA A 32 -41.41 -12.05 -7.90
CA ALA A 32 -40.52 -13.17 -8.13
C ALA A 32 -39.91 -13.55 -6.79
N SER A 33 -40.39 -14.66 -6.24
CA SER A 33 -39.76 -15.43 -5.18
C SER A 33 -38.28 -15.59 -5.62
N ALA A 34 -37.36 -15.00 -4.86
CA ALA A 34 -35.94 -15.16 -5.11
C ALA A 34 -35.61 -16.65 -5.04
N ALA A 35 -35.42 -17.28 -6.19
CA ALA A 35 -34.85 -18.61 -6.26
C ALA A 35 -33.52 -18.58 -5.45
N PRO A 36 -33.19 -19.66 -4.73
CA PRO A 36 -31.95 -19.73 -3.97
C PRO A 36 -30.82 -19.42 -4.93
N THR A 37 -30.14 -18.33 -4.70
CA THR A 37 -28.96 -17.91 -5.45
C THR A 37 -27.96 -19.06 -5.38
N GLN A 38 -27.85 -19.85 -6.45
CA GLN A 38 -26.73 -20.79 -6.59
C GLN A 38 -25.46 -19.99 -6.28
N ALA A 39 -24.68 -20.45 -5.29
CA ALA A 39 -23.41 -19.83 -4.93
C ALA A 39 -22.61 -19.65 -6.22
N ARG A 40 -22.35 -18.41 -6.61
CA ARG A 40 -21.55 -18.13 -7.81
C ARG A 40 -20.21 -18.82 -7.59
N PRO A 41 -19.71 -19.56 -8.59
CA PRO A 41 -18.39 -20.18 -8.48
C PRO A 41 -17.38 -19.09 -8.15
N ASP A 42 -16.40 -19.43 -7.32
CA ASP A 42 -15.30 -18.56 -6.97
C ASP A 42 -14.61 -18.06 -8.26
N VAL A 43 -14.53 -16.74 -8.42
CA VAL A 43 -14.02 -16.10 -9.64
C VAL A 43 -12.57 -16.48 -9.93
N TYR A 44 -11.74 -16.72 -8.92
CA TYR A 44 -10.35 -17.12 -9.09
C TYR A 44 -10.24 -18.59 -9.50
N GLN A 45 -11.03 -19.47 -8.88
CA GLN A 45 -11.10 -20.89 -9.26
C GLN A 45 -11.58 -21.05 -10.70
N ALA A 46 -12.56 -20.24 -11.13
CA ALA A 46 -13.03 -20.22 -12.52
C ALA A 46 -11.92 -19.85 -13.53
N LEU A 47 -10.90 -19.09 -13.08
CA LEU A 47 -9.70 -18.74 -13.86
C LEU A 47 -8.54 -19.73 -13.68
N GLY A 48 -8.72 -20.80 -12.90
CA GLY A 48 -7.66 -21.75 -12.56
C GLY A 48 -6.64 -21.21 -11.56
N ILE A 49 -6.95 -20.14 -10.83
CA ILE A 49 -6.07 -19.53 -9.84
C ILE A 49 -6.41 -20.07 -8.46
N LYS A 50 -5.41 -20.57 -7.73
CA LYS A 50 -5.55 -21.03 -6.35
C LYS A 50 -5.49 -19.86 -5.38
N HIS A 51 -6.32 -19.89 -4.33
CA HIS A 51 -6.16 -19.00 -3.19
C HIS A 51 -4.86 -19.32 -2.45
N VAL A 52 -4.20 -18.28 -1.96
CA VAL A 52 -2.95 -18.38 -1.21
C VAL A 52 -3.18 -17.93 0.22
N ILE A 53 -2.80 -18.73 1.21
CA ILE A 53 -2.72 -18.30 2.60
C ILE A 53 -1.55 -17.34 2.73
N ASN A 54 -1.85 -16.08 3.05
CA ASN A 54 -0.85 -15.03 3.13
C ASN A 54 -0.26 -14.92 4.54
N ALA A 55 0.85 -15.58 4.77
CA ALA A 55 1.64 -15.49 6.00
C ALA A 55 2.92 -14.65 5.84
N THR A 56 2.96 -13.77 4.80
CA THR A 56 4.08 -12.83 4.57
C THR A 56 3.77 -11.39 4.97
N GLY A 57 2.49 -11.02 5.12
CA GLY A 57 2.04 -9.67 5.41
C GLY A 57 1.52 -8.91 4.19
N THR A 58 1.43 -7.60 4.29
CA THR A 58 0.78 -6.74 3.28
C THR A 58 1.68 -6.45 2.08
N VAL A 59 1.96 -7.47 1.27
CA VAL A 59 2.82 -7.37 0.08
C VAL A 59 1.99 -7.18 -1.18
N THR A 60 2.48 -6.36 -2.11
CA THR A 60 1.78 -5.97 -3.34
C THR A 60 1.46 -7.16 -4.24
N ASN A 61 2.39 -8.11 -4.37
CA ASN A 61 2.21 -9.28 -5.24
C ASN A 61 1.12 -10.28 -4.77
N LEU A 62 0.61 -10.12 -3.55
CA LEU A 62 -0.55 -10.85 -3.04
C LEU A 62 -1.78 -9.95 -2.85
N GLY A 63 -1.78 -8.73 -3.40
CA GLY A 63 -2.91 -7.81 -3.34
C GLY A 63 -3.01 -7.04 -2.01
N GLY A 64 -1.92 -6.94 -1.22
CA GLY A 64 -1.87 -6.15 0.01
C GLY A 64 -2.62 -6.80 1.16
N SER A 65 -3.82 -6.35 1.46
CA SER A 65 -4.70 -6.87 2.52
C SER A 65 -6.11 -7.19 1.98
N ILE A 66 -6.87 -7.96 2.74
CA ILE A 66 -8.28 -8.21 2.42
C ILE A 66 -9.14 -7.12 3.06
N MET A 67 -9.97 -6.47 2.24
CA MET A 67 -10.91 -5.45 2.71
C MET A 67 -11.96 -6.05 3.63
N PRO A 68 -12.27 -5.40 4.78
CA PRO A 68 -13.38 -5.79 5.64
C PRO A 68 -14.75 -5.61 4.94
N PRO A 69 -15.79 -6.34 5.37
CA PRO A 69 -17.11 -6.27 4.74
C PRO A 69 -17.68 -4.85 4.61
N GLU A 70 -17.49 -4.00 5.64
CA GLU A 70 -17.97 -2.62 5.63
C GLU A 70 -17.25 -1.75 4.58
N VAL A 71 -15.96 -2.03 4.29
CA VAL A 71 -15.19 -1.34 3.25
C VAL A 71 -15.68 -1.77 1.87
N ILE A 72 -15.92 -3.08 1.68
CA ILE A 72 -16.50 -3.64 0.44
C ILE A 72 -17.87 -3.06 0.19
N ALA A 73 -18.72 -2.97 1.23
CA ALA A 73 -20.07 -2.40 1.12
C ALA A 73 -20.04 -0.94 0.69
N ALA A 74 -19.15 -0.13 1.27
CA ALA A 74 -18.96 1.27 0.91
C ALA A 74 -18.47 1.43 -0.55
N TRP A 75 -17.53 0.58 -0.97
CA TRP A 75 -17.06 0.52 -2.36
C TRP A 75 -18.20 0.20 -3.34
N ALA A 76 -18.98 -0.84 -3.03
CA ALA A 76 -20.08 -1.30 -3.87
C ALA A 76 -21.23 -0.27 -3.95
N ASP A 77 -21.49 0.47 -2.87
CA ASP A 77 -22.50 1.54 -2.86
C ASP A 77 -22.04 2.72 -3.72
N ALA A 78 -20.80 3.17 -3.57
CA ALA A 78 -20.21 4.23 -4.39
C ALA A 78 -20.26 3.94 -5.90
N ALA A 79 -20.18 2.66 -6.28
CA ALA A 79 -20.23 2.23 -7.70
C ALA A 79 -21.58 2.53 -8.38
N ARG A 80 -22.65 2.73 -7.60
CA ARG A 80 -24.02 2.94 -8.12
C ARG A 80 -24.33 4.38 -8.50
N HIS A 81 -23.44 5.33 -8.17
CA HIS A 81 -23.73 6.75 -8.30
C HIS A 81 -22.64 7.51 -9.08
N PHE A 82 -23.06 8.50 -9.86
CA PHE A 82 -22.15 9.49 -10.43
C PHE A 82 -21.98 10.67 -9.46
N VAL A 83 -20.74 11.15 -9.33
CA VAL A 83 -20.39 12.30 -8.48
C VAL A 83 -19.34 13.19 -9.17
N ASN A 84 -19.23 14.43 -8.75
CA ASN A 84 -18.12 15.30 -9.16
C ASN A 84 -16.84 14.85 -8.45
N LEU A 85 -15.83 14.40 -9.21
CA LEU A 85 -14.60 13.85 -8.63
C LEU A 85 -13.76 14.89 -7.88
N LEU A 86 -13.75 16.15 -8.30
CA LEU A 86 -13.03 17.22 -7.58
C LEU A 86 -13.66 17.47 -6.22
N GLU A 87 -15.00 17.58 -6.20
CA GLU A 87 -15.74 17.75 -4.95
C GLU A 87 -15.55 16.55 -4.03
N LEU A 88 -15.65 15.33 -4.58
CA LEU A 88 -15.45 14.08 -3.81
C LEU A 88 -14.06 14.05 -3.17
N GLN A 89 -13.00 14.31 -3.95
CA GLN A 89 -11.62 14.31 -3.44
C GLN A 89 -11.45 15.32 -2.30
N ASN A 90 -12.06 16.51 -2.42
CA ASN A 90 -12.01 17.53 -1.39
C ASN A 90 -12.76 17.10 -0.12
N LYS A 91 -14.00 16.60 -0.26
CA LYS A 91 -14.82 16.19 0.89
C LYS A 91 -14.24 14.96 1.62
N VAL A 92 -13.74 13.99 0.88
CA VAL A 92 -13.05 12.83 1.46
C VAL A 92 -11.77 13.27 2.17
N GLY A 93 -10.96 14.16 1.55
CA GLY A 93 -9.74 14.70 2.15
C GLY A 93 -10.04 15.51 3.43
N GLU A 94 -11.02 16.41 3.41
CA GLU A 94 -11.48 17.16 4.60
C GLU A 94 -11.92 16.22 5.73
N ARG A 95 -12.71 15.18 5.40
CA ARG A 95 -13.19 14.22 6.39
C ARG A 95 -12.05 13.41 7.01
N ILE A 96 -11.10 12.92 6.19
CA ILE A 96 -9.92 12.19 6.66
C ILE A 96 -9.04 13.10 7.53
N ALA A 97 -8.74 14.32 7.07
CA ALA A 97 -7.93 15.28 7.81
C ALA A 97 -8.51 15.59 9.19
N LYS A 98 -9.83 15.83 9.27
CA LYS A 98 -10.54 16.05 10.53
C LYS A 98 -10.48 14.84 11.46
N LEU A 99 -10.66 13.63 10.89
CA LEU A 99 -10.67 12.38 11.65
C LEU A 99 -9.30 12.07 12.29
N ILE A 100 -8.23 12.31 11.53
CA ILE A 100 -6.85 12.02 11.93
C ILE A 100 -6.27 13.18 12.78
N GLY A 101 -6.73 14.42 12.57
CA GLY A 101 -6.19 15.61 13.21
C GLY A 101 -4.93 16.14 12.52
N VAL A 102 -4.95 16.23 11.19
CA VAL A 102 -3.94 16.84 10.32
C VAL A 102 -4.52 18.03 9.57
N ASP A 103 -3.68 18.87 8.99
CA ASP A 103 -4.11 20.11 8.30
C ASP A 103 -4.91 19.80 7.03
N ALA A 104 -4.41 18.88 6.19
CA ALA A 104 -5.10 18.43 4.99
C ALA A 104 -4.74 16.99 4.61
N ALA A 105 -5.58 16.39 3.76
CA ALA A 105 -5.38 15.03 3.22
C ALA A 105 -5.86 14.94 1.78
N MET A 106 -5.27 14.02 1.01
CA MET A 106 -5.81 13.56 -0.27
C MET A 106 -5.64 12.06 -0.45
N VAL A 107 -6.57 11.44 -1.17
CA VAL A 107 -6.45 10.05 -1.60
C VAL A 107 -5.60 9.98 -2.86
N THR A 108 -4.69 9.03 -2.91
CA THR A 108 -3.75 8.81 -4.02
C THR A 108 -3.76 7.37 -4.49
N THR A 109 -3.12 7.07 -5.63
CA THR A 109 -2.89 5.70 -6.11
C THR A 109 -1.70 5.10 -5.36
N GLY A 110 -1.98 4.51 -4.20
CA GLY A 110 -0.96 3.98 -3.29
C GLY A 110 -0.06 5.07 -2.69
N ALA A 111 0.83 4.66 -1.80
CA ALA A 111 1.88 5.53 -1.27
C ALA A 111 2.83 6.00 -2.40
N ALA A 112 3.07 5.17 -3.41
CA ALA A 112 3.89 5.54 -4.57
C ALA A 112 3.32 6.77 -5.30
N GLY A 113 1.98 6.79 -5.54
CA GLY A 113 1.30 7.97 -6.07
C GLY A 113 1.39 9.18 -5.14
N ALA A 114 1.35 8.97 -3.81
CA ALA A 114 1.53 10.03 -2.84
C ALA A 114 2.93 10.67 -2.92
N LEU A 115 3.98 9.85 -3.09
CA LEU A 115 5.36 10.34 -3.25
C LEU A 115 5.51 11.19 -4.52
N LEU A 116 5.01 10.69 -5.66
CA LEU A 116 5.08 11.42 -6.91
C LEU A 116 4.29 12.74 -6.85
N LEU A 117 3.03 12.68 -6.40
CA LEU A 117 2.16 13.86 -6.37
C LEU A 117 2.60 14.88 -5.33
N GLY A 118 3.10 14.41 -4.16
CA GLY A 118 3.70 15.29 -3.16
C GLY A 118 4.93 16.02 -3.70
N THR A 119 5.83 15.31 -4.36
CA THR A 119 7.00 15.91 -5.02
C THR A 119 6.60 16.88 -6.12
N ALA A 120 5.66 16.49 -7.00
CA ALA A 120 5.15 17.35 -8.07
C ALA A 120 4.52 18.65 -7.52
N GLY A 121 3.71 18.53 -6.46
CA GLY A 121 3.09 19.67 -5.79
C GLY A 121 4.11 20.64 -5.21
N VAL A 122 5.16 20.14 -4.56
CA VAL A 122 6.25 20.97 -4.03
C VAL A 122 7.05 21.65 -5.14
N VAL A 123 7.30 20.96 -6.25
CA VAL A 123 8.05 21.52 -7.41
C VAL A 123 7.27 22.60 -8.15
N THR A 124 5.98 22.35 -8.38
CA THR A 124 5.15 23.23 -9.25
C THR A 124 4.39 24.32 -8.49
N GLY A 125 4.13 24.10 -7.19
CA GLY A 125 3.13 24.87 -6.49
C GLY A 125 1.79 24.84 -7.24
N SER A 126 1.07 25.95 -7.24
CA SER A 126 -0.18 26.14 -7.99
C SER A 126 0.02 26.74 -9.40
N ASN A 127 1.26 26.80 -9.91
CA ASN A 127 1.55 27.42 -11.19
C ASN A 127 1.17 26.52 -12.37
N PRO A 128 0.13 26.87 -13.18
CA PRO A 128 -0.37 26.02 -14.24
C PRO A 128 0.64 25.80 -15.39
N LYS A 129 1.60 26.69 -15.57
CA LYS A 129 2.67 26.54 -16.57
C LYS A 129 3.65 25.47 -16.11
N PHE A 130 4.01 25.43 -14.83
CA PHE A 130 4.91 24.45 -14.26
C PHE A 130 4.27 23.05 -14.22
N ILE A 131 2.98 22.98 -13.82
CA ILE A 131 2.20 21.74 -13.80
C ILE A 131 2.21 21.04 -15.18
N ARG A 132 1.95 21.81 -16.26
CA ARG A 132 1.91 21.25 -17.63
C ARG A 132 3.30 20.91 -18.19
N LYS A 133 4.35 21.49 -17.62
CA LYS A 133 5.72 21.32 -18.10
C LYS A 133 6.36 20.03 -17.58
N LEU A 134 5.92 19.53 -16.42
CA LEU A 134 6.47 18.30 -15.88
C LEU A 134 6.40 17.14 -16.89
N PRO A 135 7.45 16.30 -16.98
CA PRO A 135 8.64 16.22 -16.11
C PRO A 135 9.79 17.16 -16.48
N ASP A 136 9.65 18.09 -17.44
CA ASP A 136 10.67 19.09 -17.69
C ASP A 136 10.67 20.16 -16.59
N THR A 137 11.64 20.08 -15.69
CA THR A 137 11.82 21.00 -14.56
C THR A 137 12.71 22.20 -14.84
N THR A 138 13.05 22.47 -16.12
CA THR A 138 13.88 23.62 -16.53
C THR A 138 13.23 24.94 -16.05
N GLY A 139 13.98 25.72 -15.26
CA GLY A 139 13.49 26.96 -14.66
C GLY A 139 12.78 26.80 -13.32
N MET A 140 12.68 25.57 -12.78
CA MET A 140 12.15 25.25 -11.46
C MET A 140 13.27 24.82 -10.52
N LYS A 141 12.99 24.86 -9.21
CA LYS A 141 13.80 24.13 -8.23
C LYS A 141 13.53 22.64 -8.41
N ASN A 142 14.59 21.84 -8.48
CA ASN A 142 14.47 20.43 -8.86
C ASN A 142 15.50 19.49 -8.18
N GLU A 143 16.07 19.92 -7.07
CA GLU A 143 16.98 19.08 -6.28
C GLU A 143 16.27 18.57 -5.04
N VAL A 144 16.24 17.25 -4.85
CA VAL A 144 15.69 16.58 -3.67
C VAL A 144 16.86 15.98 -2.89
N ILE A 145 17.02 16.39 -1.65
CA ILE A 145 18.03 15.83 -0.76
C ILE A 145 17.53 14.53 -0.17
N ILE A 146 18.33 13.48 -0.24
CA ILE A 146 18.05 12.13 0.29
C ILE A 146 19.29 11.59 1.00
N GLN A 147 19.12 10.86 2.11
CA GLN A 147 20.23 10.10 2.69
C GLN A 147 20.55 8.90 1.78
N LYS A 148 21.85 8.63 1.58
CA LYS A 148 22.32 7.50 0.78
C LYS A 148 21.74 6.16 1.21
N ALA A 149 21.56 5.93 2.51
CA ALA A 149 20.93 4.73 3.05
C ALA A 149 19.41 4.66 2.81
N HIS A 150 18.78 5.73 2.37
CA HIS A 150 17.33 5.83 2.11
C HIS A 150 16.94 5.54 0.66
N HIS A 151 17.91 5.26 -0.21
CA HIS A 151 17.63 4.84 -1.58
C HIS A 151 16.85 3.52 -1.60
N SER A 152 15.87 3.43 -2.49
CA SER A 152 15.02 2.26 -2.63
C SER A 152 14.48 2.12 -4.06
N CYS A 153 13.74 1.05 -4.33
CA CYS A 153 13.01 0.91 -5.60
C CYS A 153 11.90 1.96 -5.80
N TYR A 154 11.64 2.80 -4.79
CA TYR A 154 10.65 3.89 -4.87
C TYR A 154 11.26 5.25 -5.24
N ASP A 155 12.55 5.35 -5.50
CA ASP A 155 13.20 6.59 -5.93
C ASP A 155 12.62 7.12 -7.25
N ASN A 156 12.17 6.23 -8.12
CA ASN A 156 11.53 6.58 -9.39
C ASN A 156 10.30 7.47 -9.19
N GLN A 157 9.52 7.28 -8.08
CA GLN A 157 8.36 8.13 -7.81
C GLN A 157 8.73 9.59 -7.56
N LEU A 158 9.97 9.86 -7.18
CA LEU A 158 10.51 11.21 -7.06
C LEU A 158 11.09 11.67 -8.40
N THR A 159 11.96 10.86 -9.03
CA THR A 159 12.70 11.23 -10.25
C THR A 159 11.81 11.33 -11.48
N ASP A 160 10.69 10.60 -11.55
CA ASP A 160 9.70 10.71 -12.65
C ASP A 160 9.05 12.10 -12.73
N VAL A 161 9.11 12.89 -11.63
CA VAL A 161 8.69 14.30 -11.64
C VAL A 161 9.70 15.18 -12.40
N GLY A 162 10.93 14.69 -12.66
CA GLY A 162 12.02 15.42 -13.30
C GLY A 162 12.99 16.06 -12.31
N VAL A 163 12.95 15.66 -11.03
CA VAL A 163 13.91 16.10 -10.01
C VAL A 163 15.19 15.26 -10.03
N ARG A 164 16.25 15.79 -9.46
CA ARG A 164 17.50 15.08 -9.22
C ARG A 164 17.65 14.78 -7.74
N LEU A 165 18.03 13.57 -7.41
CA LEU A 165 18.36 13.18 -6.04
C LEU A 165 19.79 13.61 -5.72
N ILE A 166 19.96 14.30 -4.59
CA ILE A 166 21.25 14.75 -4.06
C ILE A 166 21.51 13.96 -2.78
N GLU A 167 22.47 13.06 -2.89
CA GLU A 167 22.83 12.16 -1.78
C GLU A 167 23.60 12.88 -0.68
N VAL A 168 23.28 12.56 0.58
CA VAL A 168 23.98 13.02 1.78
C VAL A 168 24.13 11.87 2.77
N GLU A 169 25.16 11.93 3.61
CA GLU A 169 25.36 10.96 4.71
C GLU A 169 25.42 11.63 6.08
N THR A 170 25.84 12.89 6.15
CA THR A 170 26.06 13.62 7.40
C THR A 170 25.32 14.97 7.42
N PRO A 171 25.07 15.57 8.58
CA PRO A 171 24.54 16.93 8.67
C PRO A 171 25.37 17.97 7.92
N ALA A 172 26.71 17.81 7.88
CA ALA A 172 27.61 18.69 7.14
C ALA A 172 27.39 18.58 5.62
N ASP A 173 27.08 17.38 5.13
CA ASP A 173 26.78 17.17 3.71
C ASP A 173 25.45 17.85 3.33
N VAL A 174 24.42 17.80 4.20
CA VAL A 174 23.17 18.53 3.99
C VAL A 174 23.44 20.03 3.83
N GLN A 175 24.26 20.61 4.71
CA GLN A 175 24.61 22.03 4.64
C GLN A 175 25.30 22.41 3.32
N LYS A 176 26.14 21.54 2.77
CA LYS A 176 26.81 21.73 1.47
C LYS A 176 25.88 21.50 0.29
N ALA A 177 24.94 20.53 0.41
CA ALA A 177 24.03 20.12 -0.64
C ALA A 177 22.88 21.11 -0.85
N VAL A 178 22.46 21.82 0.22
CA VAL A 178 21.40 22.82 0.09
C VAL A 178 21.83 23.96 -0.82
N SER A 179 21.05 24.17 -1.88
CA SER A 179 21.31 25.18 -2.91
C SER A 179 20.04 25.98 -3.23
N LYS A 180 20.15 26.97 -4.11
CA LYS A 180 18.98 27.69 -4.66
C LYS A 180 18.02 26.77 -5.45
N ARG A 181 18.49 25.57 -5.82
CA ARG A 181 17.73 24.57 -6.59
C ARG A 181 17.08 23.52 -5.69
N THR A 182 17.43 23.47 -4.41
CA THR A 182 16.83 22.53 -3.47
C THR A 182 15.35 22.85 -3.27
N VAL A 183 14.51 21.85 -3.47
CA VAL A 183 13.05 21.97 -3.42
C VAL A 183 12.43 21.12 -2.31
N LEU A 184 13.06 19.99 -1.94
CA LEU A 184 12.51 19.01 -1.02
C LEU A 184 13.63 18.27 -0.26
N MET A 185 13.36 17.88 0.97
CA MET A 185 14.13 16.90 1.73
C MET A 185 13.27 15.65 1.94
N PHE A 186 13.68 14.52 1.35
CA PHE A 186 12.94 13.25 1.39
C PHE A 186 13.50 12.31 2.46
N PHE A 187 12.62 11.63 3.20
CA PHE A 187 12.99 10.68 4.23
C PHE A 187 12.23 9.35 4.06
N MET A 188 12.96 8.23 3.99
CA MET A 188 12.41 6.88 3.96
C MET A 188 12.39 6.32 5.38
N ASN A 189 11.23 6.30 6.04
CA ASN A 189 11.18 5.98 7.47
C ASN A 189 11.61 4.55 7.81
N VAL A 190 11.30 3.58 6.95
CA VAL A 190 11.74 2.19 7.17
C VAL A 190 13.26 2.06 7.24
N ALA A 191 14.00 2.96 6.60
CA ALA A 191 15.47 3.02 6.60
C ALA A 191 16.05 3.98 7.66
N GLU A 192 15.23 4.50 8.58
CA GLU A 192 15.66 5.47 9.62
C GLU A 192 16.91 5.02 10.36
N ARG A 193 16.99 3.72 10.70
CA ARG A 193 18.12 3.17 11.46
C ARG A 193 19.38 2.94 10.62
N ASP A 194 19.24 2.88 9.32
CA ASP A 194 20.35 2.67 8.37
C ASP A 194 21.03 3.99 8.01
N GLY A 195 20.29 5.10 8.11
CA GLY A 195 20.80 6.45 7.90
C GLY A 195 21.63 6.96 9.07
N ARG A 196 22.58 7.86 8.80
CA ARG A 196 23.40 8.52 9.84
C ARG A 196 22.71 9.73 10.45
N ILE A 197 21.77 10.36 9.74
CA ILE A 197 21.01 11.50 10.21
C ILE A 197 19.67 10.99 10.72
N ARG A 198 19.43 11.09 12.02
CA ARG A 198 18.19 10.65 12.64
C ARG A 198 17.04 11.57 12.28
N ILE A 199 15.83 11.05 12.39
CA ILE A 199 14.60 11.75 11.95
C ILE A 199 14.45 13.14 12.59
N GLY A 200 14.82 13.31 13.86
CA GLY A 200 14.81 14.61 14.56
C GLY A 200 15.78 15.61 13.95
N ASP A 201 17.04 15.19 13.78
CA ASP A 201 18.11 16.02 13.18
C ASP A 201 17.77 16.39 11.73
N TRP A 202 17.14 15.47 10.96
CA TRP A 202 16.67 15.72 9.61
C TRP A 202 15.66 16.86 9.56
N LEU A 203 14.69 16.86 10.47
CA LEU A 203 13.68 17.92 10.57
C LEU A 203 14.27 19.24 11.03
N GLU A 204 15.27 19.22 11.91
CA GLU A 204 15.98 20.45 12.34
C GLU A 204 16.75 21.06 11.16
N LEU A 205 17.46 20.25 10.38
CA LEU A 205 18.15 20.69 9.17
C LEU A 205 17.19 21.27 8.15
N ALA A 206 16.07 20.57 7.88
CA ALA A 206 15.04 21.06 6.97
C ALA A 206 14.48 22.43 7.40
N ARG A 207 14.17 22.58 8.69
CA ARG A 207 13.67 23.82 9.28
C ARG A 207 14.69 24.95 9.18
N LYS A 208 15.97 24.66 9.51
CA LYS A 208 17.08 25.63 9.40
C LYS A 208 17.21 26.19 7.98
N HIS A 209 17.08 25.32 6.98
CA HIS A 209 17.22 25.69 5.57
C HIS A 209 15.91 26.10 4.90
N LYS A 210 14.76 26.03 5.62
CA LYS A 210 13.43 26.33 5.10
C LYS A 210 13.08 25.50 3.86
N VAL A 211 13.46 24.22 3.87
CA VAL A 211 13.17 23.27 2.79
C VAL A 211 12.02 22.36 3.22
N PRO A 212 10.95 22.22 2.42
CA PRO A 212 9.86 21.30 2.69
C PRO A 212 10.34 19.86 2.84
N THR A 213 9.59 19.06 3.61
CA THR A 213 9.90 17.66 3.89
C THR A 213 8.80 16.72 3.42
N LEU A 214 9.18 15.56 2.88
CA LEU A 214 8.29 14.45 2.53
C LEU A 214 8.78 13.17 3.17
N LEU A 215 7.91 12.49 3.93
CA LEU A 215 8.16 11.22 4.57
C LEU A 215 7.46 10.09 3.85
N ASP A 216 8.17 9.02 3.51
CA ASP A 216 7.55 7.73 3.21
C ASP A 216 7.33 6.95 4.50
N ALA A 217 6.06 6.82 4.88
CA ALA A 217 5.57 6.06 6.03
C ALA A 217 4.57 4.97 5.58
N ALA A 218 4.73 4.44 4.36
CA ALA A 218 3.75 3.58 3.68
C ALA A 218 3.26 2.38 4.51
N ALA A 219 4.09 1.84 5.42
CA ALA A 219 3.77 0.65 6.23
C ALA A 219 3.80 0.91 7.74
N ASP A 220 3.77 2.17 8.17
CA ASP A 220 4.11 2.55 9.55
C ASP A 220 2.95 2.44 10.54
N VAL A 221 1.74 2.22 10.05
CA VAL A 221 0.58 1.95 10.92
C VAL A 221 0.30 0.43 10.95
N PRO A 222 -0.19 -0.10 12.10
CA PRO A 222 -0.42 0.56 13.38
C PRO A 222 0.87 1.00 14.08
N PRO A 223 0.85 1.79 15.17
CA PRO A 223 -0.32 2.28 15.89
C PRO A 223 -0.97 3.49 15.17
N PRO A 224 -2.29 3.76 15.41
CA PRO A 224 -3.03 4.78 14.67
C PRO A 224 -2.53 6.21 14.92
N GLU A 225 -1.89 6.47 16.06
CA GLU A 225 -1.31 7.77 16.41
C GLU A 225 -0.24 8.23 15.41
N ARG A 226 0.39 7.31 14.70
CA ARG A 226 1.39 7.61 13.67
C ARG A 226 0.80 8.31 12.46
N LEU A 227 -0.50 8.16 12.19
CA LEU A 227 -1.15 8.87 11.07
C LEU A 227 -0.95 10.38 11.15
N ALA A 228 -1.13 10.98 12.33
CA ALA A 228 -0.86 12.40 12.54
C ALA A 228 0.53 12.66 13.18
N GLY A 229 1.13 11.63 13.75
CA GLY A 229 2.34 11.76 14.57
C GLY A 229 3.50 12.41 13.83
N TYR A 230 3.73 12.01 12.59
CA TYR A 230 4.83 12.54 11.77
C TYR A 230 4.60 13.99 11.35
N ASN A 231 3.36 14.40 11.04
CA ASN A 231 3.05 15.80 10.77
C ASN A 231 3.22 16.64 12.05
N ARG A 232 2.78 16.15 13.23
CA ARG A 232 3.02 16.82 14.51
C ARG A 232 4.50 16.90 14.87
N MET A 233 5.31 15.93 14.46
CA MET A 233 6.78 15.97 14.60
C MET A 233 7.41 17.06 13.75
N GLY A 234 6.79 17.43 12.63
CA GLY A 234 7.22 18.54 11.77
C GLY A 234 7.40 18.21 10.29
N PHE A 235 7.02 17.01 9.83
CA PHE A 235 6.99 16.73 8.41
C PHE A 235 5.87 17.51 7.72
N ASP A 236 6.20 18.12 6.58
CA ASP A 236 5.24 18.90 5.78
C ASP A 236 4.28 18.00 5.02
N LEU A 237 4.78 16.88 4.50
CA LEU A 237 4.02 15.85 3.78
C LEU A 237 4.40 14.45 4.28
N VAL A 238 3.40 13.57 4.40
CA VAL A 238 3.57 12.17 4.82
C VAL A 238 2.74 11.25 3.92
N ALA A 239 3.37 10.22 3.36
CA ALA A 239 2.74 9.24 2.49
C ALA A 239 2.44 7.93 3.22
N PHE A 240 1.19 7.43 3.14
CA PHE A 240 0.77 6.13 3.66
C PHE A 240 0.13 5.26 2.59
N SER A 241 0.21 3.94 2.72
CA SER A 241 -0.52 3.00 1.88
C SER A 241 -1.87 2.64 2.49
N GLY A 242 -2.96 2.81 1.74
CA GLY A 242 -4.31 2.45 2.16
C GLY A 242 -4.56 0.93 2.16
N GLY A 243 -3.94 0.20 1.25
CA GLY A 243 -4.10 -1.25 1.08
C GLY A 243 -3.29 -2.11 2.04
N LYS A 244 -2.58 -1.51 3.02
CA LYS A 244 -1.84 -2.24 4.05
C LYS A 244 -2.69 -2.46 5.31
N ALA A 245 -2.21 -2.10 6.49
CA ALA A 245 -2.92 -2.34 7.75
C ALA A 245 -4.26 -1.60 7.89
N MET A 246 -4.49 -0.53 7.16
CA MET A 246 -5.79 0.13 7.09
C MET A 246 -6.86 -0.73 6.40
N ARG A 247 -6.45 -1.69 5.57
CA ARG A 247 -7.32 -2.61 4.83
C ARG A 247 -8.32 -1.92 3.88
N GLY A 248 -7.88 -0.81 3.26
CA GLY A 248 -8.55 -0.20 2.10
C GLY A 248 -8.23 -0.95 0.80
N PRO A 249 -8.74 -0.51 -0.35
CA PRO A 249 -8.34 -1.02 -1.64
C PRO A 249 -6.82 -0.97 -1.81
N ASN A 250 -6.23 -2.04 -2.40
CA ASN A 250 -4.77 -2.20 -2.45
C ASN A 250 -4.05 -1.09 -3.22
N ASP A 251 -4.72 -0.52 -4.20
CA ASP A 251 -4.22 0.57 -5.04
C ASP A 251 -4.41 1.97 -4.44
N THR A 252 -4.90 2.08 -3.20
CA THR A 252 -5.09 3.37 -2.52
C THR A 252 -3.94 3.76 -1.62
N GLY A 253 -3.76 5.06 -1.45
CA GLY A 253 -2.84 5.69 -0.50
C GLY A 253 -3.36 7.01 0.02
N LEU A 254 -2.66 7.57 1.00
CA LEU A 254 -2.92 8.87 1.58
C LEU A 254 -1.67 9.74 1.46
N LEU A 255 -1.86 11.00 1.07
CA LEU A 255 -0.91 12.06 1.30
C LEU A 255 -1.51 13.01 2.33
N LEU A 256 -0.82 13.16 3.46
CA LEU A 256 -1.25 13.96 4.62
C LEU A 256 -0.26 15.11 4.84
N GLY A 257 -0.73 16.28 5.25
CA GLY A 257 0.18 17.37 5.62
C GLY A 257 -0.36 18.76 5.37
N LYS A 258 0.53 19.70 5.07
CA LYS A 258 0.21 21.12 4.89
C LYS A 258 -0.78 21.33 3.76
N LYS A 259 -1.79 22.15 4.03
CA LYS A 259 -2.91 22.38 3.12
C LYS A 259 -2.47 22.93 1.76
N ASP A 260 -1.58 23.89 1.73
CA ASP A 260 -1.06 24.49 0.49
C ASP A 260 -0.34 23.47 -0.39
N LEU A 261 0.45 22.56 0.21
CA LEU A 261 1.15 21.49 -0.50
C LEU A 261 0.20 20.40 -0.99
N ILE A 262 -0.81 20.03 -0.19
CA ILE A 262 -1.85 19.08 -0.60
C ILE A 262 -2.67 19.63 -1.76
N GLU A 263 -3.08 20.92 -1.72
CA GLU A 263 -3.80 21.55 -2.83
C GLU A 263 -2.93 21.61 -4.10
N ALA A 264 -1.63 21.91 -3.98
CA ALA A 264 -0.71 21.87 -5.11
C ALA A 264 -0.57 20.43 -5.68
N ALA A 265 -0.53 19.41 -4.83
CA ALA A 265 -0.48 18.01 -5.27
C ALA A 265 -1.75 17.61 -6.04
N LYS A 266 -2.94 18.01 -5.58
CA LYS A 266 -4.23 17.77 -6.26
C LYS A 266 -4.26 18.33 -7.68
N LEU A 267 -3.63 19.47 -7.94
CA LEU A 267 -3.57 20.07 -9.29
C LEU A 267 -2.72 19.25 -10.27
N ASN A 268 -1.86 18.38 -9.79
CA ASN A 268 -0.97 17.54 -10.59
C ASN A 268 -1.55 16.18 -10.96
N THR A 269 -2.80 15.87 -10.65
CA THR A 269 -3.40 14.56 -10.87
C THR A 269 -4.78 14.61 -11.56
N ASN A 270 -5.41 13.46 -11.68
CA ASN A 270 -6.79 13.28 -12.14
C ASN A 270 -7.78 14.14 -11.31
N PRO A 271 -8.79 14.78 -11.94
CA PRO A 271 -9.18 14.68 -13.36
C PRO A 271 -8.49 15.68 -14.30
N HIS A 272 -7.50 16.45 -13.82
CA HIS A 272 -6.82 17.46 -14.64
C HIS A 272 -6.06 16.84 -15.81
N CYS A 273 -6.48 17.18 -17.04
CA CYS A 273 -5.82 16.71 -18.27
C CYS A 273 -4.45 17.40 -18.46
N GLY A 274 -3.48 16.66 -18.99
CA GLY A 274 -2.14 17.19 -19.28
C GLY A 274 -1.27 17.41 -18.04
N THR A 275 -1.52 16.69 -16.96
CA THR A 275 -0.71 16.65 -15.75
C THR A 275 0.06 15.36 -15.64
N ILE A 276 1.19 15.38 -14.93
CA ILE A 276 2.03 14.19 -14.74
C ILE A 276 1.27 13.04 -14.07
N GLY A 277 0.43 13.34 -13.10
CA GLY A 277 -0.37 12.35 -12.39
C GLY A 277 -1.71 12.00 -13.06
N ARG A 278 -1.99 12.46 -14.30
CA ARG A 278 -3.25 12.13 -14.98
C ARG A 278 -3.51 10.63 -15.11
N MET A 279 -2.48 9.83 -15.27
CA MET A 279 -2.55 8.36 -15.33
C MET A 279 -2.88 7.73 -13.97
N MET A 280 -2.62 8.41 -12.87
CA MET A 280 -2.83 7.95 -11.49
C MET A 280 -4.27 8.20 -11.06
N LYS A 281 -5.22 7.59 -11.78
CA LYS A 281 -6.66 7.72 -11.54
C LYS A 281 -7.08 6.94 -10.30
N VAL A 282 -7.47 7.64 -9.24
CA VAL A 282 -8.22 7.02 -8.14
C VAL A 282 -9.70 7.05 -8.50
N SER A 283 -10.39 5.93 -8.43
CA SER A 283 -11.82 5.85 -8.67
C SER A 283 -12.64 6.46 -7.53
N LYS A 284 -13.89 6.81 -7.80
CA LYS A 284 -14.80 7.29 -6.74
C LYS A 284 -15.07 6.20 -5.70
N GLU A 285 -15.10 4.95 -6.15
CA GLU A 285 -15.27 3.76 -5.32
C GLU A 285 -14.11 3.62 -4.34
N ASP A 286 -12.88 3.75 -4.84
CA ASP A 286 -11.67 3.60 -4.02
C ASP A 286 -11.51 4.75 -3.02
N MET A 287 -11.89 5.97 -3.38
CA MET A 287 -11.90 7.11 -2.46
C MET A 287 -12.85 6.87 -1.28
N ILE A 288 -14.06 6.39 -1.54
CA ILE A 288 -15.07 6.10 -0.51
C ILE A 288 -14.67 4.89 0.33
N ALA A 289 -14.17 3.84 -0.31
CA ALA A 289 -13.71 2.63 0.39
C ALA A 289 -12.51 2.94 1.31
N LEU A 290 -11.56 3.76 0.84
CA LEU A 290 -10.45 4.18 1.69
C LEU A 290 -10.92 5.03 2.87
N LEU A 291 -11.88 5.96 2.67
CA LEU A 291 -12.47 6.71 3.77
C LEU A 291 -13.09 5.75 4.80
N ALA A 292 -13.89 4.78 4.38
CA ALA A 292 -14.48 3.77 5.27
C ALA A 292 -13.40 2.96 6.01
N ALA A 293 -12.31 2.60 5.32
CA ALA A 293 -11.18 1.89 5.90
C ALA A 293 -10.46 2.73 6.97
N VAL A 294 -10.24 4.03 6.73
CA VAL A 294 -9.61 4.95 7.70
C VAL A 294 -10.54 5.16 8.91
N GLU A 295 -11.84 5.38 8.68
CA GLU A 295 -12.83 5.52 9.77
C GLU A 295 -12.89 4.27 10.66
N ARG A 296 -12.85 3.09 10.04
CA ARG A 296 -12.75 1.81 10.75
C ARG A 296 -11.44 1.74 11.54
N PHE A 297 -10.30 1.98 10.88
CA PHE A 297 -8.98 1.86 11.46
C PHE A 297 -8.79 2.73 12.71
N VAL A 298 -9.26 3.97 12.69
CA VAL A 298 -9.16 4.89 13.83
C VAL A 298 -10.05 4.45 15.01
N ARG A 299 -11.19 3.77 14.75
CA ARG A 299 -12.10 3.27 15.80
C ARG A 299 -11.75 1.89 16.35
N LEU A 300 -10.83 1.18 15.71
CA LEU A 300 -10.48 -0.19 16.06
C LEU A 300 -9.82 -0.27 17.45
N ASP A 301 -10.15 -1.28 18.23
CA ASP A 301 -9.37 -1.63 19.43
C ASP A 301 -8.06 -2.32 19.01
N HIS A 302 -7.03 -1.51 18.76
CA HIS A 302 -5.71 -2.00 18.36
C HIS A 302 -5.05 -2.91 19.41
N LYS A 303 -5.41 -2.79 20.70
CA LYS A 303 -4.93 -3.70 21.73
C LYS A 303 -5.57 -5.06 21.61
N ALA A 304 -6.87 -5.12 21.30
CA ALA A 304 -7.57 -6.38 21.03
C ALA A 304 -7.02 -7.05 19.76
N GLU A 305 -6.77 -6.29 18.68
CA GLU A 305 -6.12 -6.80 17.47
C GLU A 305 -4.74 -7.40 17.79
N THR A 306 -3.92 -6.70 18.57
CA THR A 306 -2.59 -7.20 18.96
C THR A 306 -2.70 -8.50 19.75
N ARG A 307 -3.65 -8.60 20.71
CA ARG A 307 -3.88 -9.85 21.47
C ARG A 307 -4.29 -11.01 20.54
N GLU A 308 -5.09 -10.74 19.52
CA GLU A 308 -5.48 -11.76 18.54
C GLU A 308 -4.29 -12.22 17.69
N LEU A 309 -3.43 -11.28 17.25
CA LEU A 309 -2.19 -11.62 16.54
C LEU A 309 -1.27 -12.48 17.41
N ASP A 310 -1.10 -12.14 18.70
CA ASP A 310 -0.32 -12.92 19.66
C ASP A 310 -0.91 -14.31 19.88
N ARG A 311 -2.24 -14.45 19.95
CA ARG A 311 -2.92 -15.74 20.03
C ARG A 311 -2.60 -16.61 18.80
N ARG A 312 -2.67 -16.04 17.60
CA ARG A 312 -2.36 -16.76 16.35
C ARG A 312 -0.91 -17.24 16.32
N ILE A 313 0.04 -16.38 16.74
CA ILE A 313 1.44 -16.76 16.92
C ILE A 313 1.57 -17.93 17.89
N GLY A 314 0.89 -17.86 19.04
CA GLY A 314 0.90 -18.93 20.05
C GLY A 314 0.44 -20.29 19.52
N VAL A 315 -0.54 -20.31 18.60
CA VAL A 315 -0.99 -21.54 17.93
C VAL A 315 0.14 -22.14 17.09
N ILE A 316 0.83 -21.33 16.31
CA ILE A 316 1.94 -21.77 15.45
C ILE A 316 3.13 -22.26 16.30
N GLU A 317 3.52 -21.47 17.31
CA GLU A 317 4.61 -21.83 18.24
C GLU A 317 4.35 -23.18 18.93
N ALA A 318 3.14 -23.37 19.47
CA ALA A 318 2.76 -24.59 20.16
C ALA A 318 2.87 -25.84 19.26
N ALA A 319 2.57 -25.68 17.97
CA ALA A 319 2.64 -26.80 17.01
C ALA A 319 4.07 -27.27 16.70
N ILE A 320 5.07 -26.40 16.84
CA ILE A 320 6.46 -26.69 16.42
C ILE A 320 7.47 -26.73 17.57
N LYS A 321 7.06 -26.45 18.81
CA LYS A 321 7.94 -26.32 19.98
C LYS A 321 8.74 -27.57 20.34
N ASP A 322 8.26 -28.75 19.97
CA ASP A 322 8.87 -30.05 20.26
C ASP A 322 9.83 -30.55 19.17
N ILE A 323 10.07 -29.74 18.14
CA ILE A 323 11.02 -30.06 17.07
C ILE A 323 12.43 -29.70 17.52
N PRO A 324 13.37 -30.67 17.57
CA PRO A 324 14.73 -30.42 18.07
C PRO A 324 15.45 -29.33 17.29
N THR A 325 16.21 -28.47 17.96
CA THR A 325 17.04 -27.39 17.42
C THR A 325 16.26 -26.24 16.75
N LEU A 326 14.94 -26.26 16.86
CA LEU A 326 14.09 -25.18 16.37
C LEU A 326 13.93 -24.13 17.47
N HIS A 327 14.12 -22.88 17.11
CA HIS A 327 13.93 -21.72 17.99
C HIS A 327 12.90 -20.79 17.40
N THR A 328 12.06 -20.24 18.24
CA THR A 328 11.07 -19.22 17.89
C THR A 328 11.34 -17.93 18.64
N GLU A 329 11.15 -16.82 17.97
CA GLU A 329 11.27 -15.48 18.54
C GLU A 329 10.10 -14.61 18.06
N ARG A 330 9.42 -13.93 18.99
CA ARG A 330 8.40 -12.93 18.64
C ARG A 330 9.07 -11.60 18.38
N ILE A 331 8.89 -11.07 17.17
CA ILE A 331 9.51 -9.83 16.74
C ILE A 331 8.43 -8.81 16.44
N VAL A 332 8.56 -7.61 16.99
CA VAL A 332 7.77 -6.43 16.62
C VAL A 332 8.73 -5.42 15.99
N PRO A 333 8.68 -5.22 14.65
CA PRO A 333 9.53 -4.21 14.01
C PRO A 333 9.25 -2.82 14.57
N PRO A 334 10.28 -1.99 14.80
CA PRO A 334 10.09 -0.70 15.49
C PRO A 334 9.37 0.35 14.63
N ILE A 335 9.42 0.23 13.32
CA ILE A 335 8.86 1.20 12.37
C ILE A 335 7.78 0.53 11.53
N ALA A 336 8.09 0.17 10.30
CA ALA A 336 7.14 -0.44 9.37
C ALA A 336 6.65 -1.82 9.84
N ASN A 337 5.39 -2.14 9.54
CA ASN A 337 4.75 -3.39 9.95
C ASN A 337 4.87 -3.65 11.47
N HIS A 338 4.62 -2.62 12.28
CA HIS A 338 4.76 -2.64 13.73
C HIS A 338 3.66 -3.48 14.39
N VAL A 339 3.69 -4.77 14.14
CA VAL A 339 2.82 -5.79 14.71
C VAL A 339 3.64 -7.03 15.05
N PRO A 340 3.14 -7.94 15.92
CA PRO A 340 3.85 -9.18 16.22
C PRO A 340 4.03 -10.07 15.00
N HIS A 341 5.25 -10.58 14.84
CA HIS A 341 5.63 -11.59 13.86
C HIS A 341 6.33 -12.74 14.57
N LEU A 342 6.36 -13.93 13.95
CA LEU A 342 7.09 -15.08 14.45
C LEU A 342 8.31 -15.36 13.58
N LEU A 343 9.51 -15.17 14.12
CA LEU A 343 10.75 -15.63 13.52
C LEU A 343 10.97 -17.09 13.94
N ILE A 344 11.25 -17.97 12.98
CA ILE A 344 11.54 -19.38 13.19
C ILE A 344 12.93 -19.65 12.62
N THR A 345 13.85 -20.12 13.48
CA THR A 345 15.23 -20.47 13.12
C THR A 345 15.53 -21.91 13.49
N TRP A 346 16.47 -22.55 12.81
CA TRP A 346 16.91 -23.92 13.09
C TRP A 346 18.35 -24.14 12.64
N ASP A 347 18.97 -25.22 13.16
CA ASP A 347 20.25 -25.69 12.69
C ASP A 347 20.07 -26.53 11.40
N GLU A 348 20.44 -25.97 10.26
CA GLU A 348 20.32 -26.64 8.95
C GLU A 348 21.17 -27.93 8.83
N LYS A 349 22.20 -28.12 9.68
CA LYS A 349 22.98 -29.35 9.71
C LYS A 349 22.19 -30.50 10.37
N ARG A 350 21.34 -30.16 11.32
CA ARG A 350 20.49 -31.13 12.05
C ARG A 350 19.13 -31.32 11.39
N ILE A 351 18.48 -30.24 11.04
CA ILE A 351 17.25 -30.24 10.22
C ILE A 351 17.70 -30.01 8.78
N LYS A 352 17.85 -31.04 7.98
CA LYS A 352 18.36 -30.98 6.59
C LYS A 352 17.40 -30.27 5.64
N LEU A 353 17.06 -29.03 5.98
CA LEU A 353 16.09 -28.19 5.29
C LEU A 353 16.62 -26.75 5.25
N THR A 354 16.83 -26.23 4.06
CA THR A 354 17.15 -24.82 3.88
C THR A 354 15.89 -23.98 3.92
N ARG A 355 16.03 -22.69 4.24
CA ARG A 355 14.93 -21.72 4.17
C ARG A 355 14.21 -21.76 2.82
N GLN A 356 14.95 -21.75 1.71
CA GLN A 356 14.37 -21.77 0.36
C GLN A 356 13.52 -23.03 0.14
N ARG A 357 13.99 -24.18 0.59
CA ARG A 357 13.22 -25.44 0.48
C ARG A 357 11.96 -25.42 1.33
N LEU A 358 12.01 -24.88 2.55
CA LEU A 358 10.82 -24.71 3.38
C LEU A 358 9.80 -23.78 2.71
N THR A 359 10.25 -22.59 2.27
CA THR A 359 9.39 -21.61 1.58
C THR A 359 8.72 -22.22 0.35
N ARG A 360 9.50 -22.96 -0.46
CA ARG A 360 8.99 -23.64 -1.64
C ARG A 360 7.97 -24.73 -1.28
N ALA A 361 8.27 -25.58 -0.30
CA ALA A 361 7.38 -26.66 0.12
C ALA A 361 6.05 -26.14 0.67
N LEU A 362 6.05 -25.01 1.38
CA LEU A 362 4.84 -24.33 1.83
C LEU A 362 4.04 -23.74 0.66
N PHE A 363 4.71 -23.14 -0.32
CA PHE A 363 4.04 -22.57 -1.49
C PHE A 363 3.47 -23.65 -2.43
N GLU A 364 4.11 -24.83 -2.51
CA GLU A 364 3.63 -25.99 -3.26
C GLU A 364 2.58 -26.83 -2.51
N SER A 365 2.24 -26.47 -1.25
CA SER A 365 1.18 -27.16 -0.49
C SER A 365 -0.22 -26.84 -1.02
N ASP A 366 -1.21 -27.58 -0.53
CA ASP A 366 -2.63 -27.31 -0.83
C ASP A 366 -3.39 -27.10 0.49
N PRO A 367 -3.92 -25.89 0.76
CA PRO A 367 -3.72 -24.66 -0.01
C PRO A 367 -2.24 -24.17 0.01
N PRO A 368 -1.80 -23.39 -0.99
CA PRO A 368 -0.49 -22.74 -0.99
C PRO A 368 -0.36 -21.76 0.18
N ILE A 369 0.81 -21.77 0.84
CA ILE A 369 1.13 -20.86 1.95
C ILE A 369 2.33 -20.04 1.55
N GLN A 370 2.18 -18.70 1.51
CA GLN A 370 3.29 -17.80 1.28
C GLN A 370 3.79 -17.20 2.58
N ILE A 371 5.09 -17.37 2.85
CA ILE A 371 5.80 -16.78 3.98
C ILE A 371 6.82 -15.75 3.48
N GLY A 372 7.23 -14.83 4.34
CA GLY A 372 8.03 -13.69 3.95
C GLY A 372 9.37 -13.56 4.66
N ARG A 373 10.05 -12.48 4.30
CA ARG A 373 11.19 -11.91 5.03
C ARG A 373 10.77 -10.54 5.56
N VAL A 374 11.18 -10.21 6.77
CA VAL A 374 11.15 -8.81 7.22
C VAL A 374 12.56 -8.23 7.07
N SER A 375 12.65 -7.00 6.58
CA SER A 375 13.90 -6.24 6.60
C SER A 375 14.51 -6.27 8.00
N GLY A 376 15.82 -6.49 8.07
CA GLY A 376 16.56 -6.50 9.34
C GLY A 376 16.70 -7.84 10.05
N THR A 377 16.03 -8.92 9.60
CA THR A 377 16.25 -10.27 10.16
C THR A 377 17.44 -10.99 9.54
N GLY A 378 18.01 -10.45 8.46
CA GLY A 378 19.08 -11.08 7.69
C GLY A 378 18.64 -12.41 7.07
N ASP A 379 19.59 -13.33 6.92
CA ASP A 379 19.33 -14.68 6.40
C ASP A 379 18.95 -15.71 7.49
N ARG A 380 18.64 -15.22 8.71
CA ARG A 380 18.23 -16.10 9.82
C ARG A 380 16.81 -16.59 9.62
N GLY A 381 16.62 -17.87 9.30
CA GLY A 381 15.34 -18.56 9.32
C GLY A 381 14.25 -17.98 8.39
N VAL A 382 13.00 -18.14 8.81
CA VAL A 382 11.80 -17.66 8.12
C VAL A 382 10.94 -16.80 9.05
N LEU A 383 10.23 -15.83 8.48
CA LEU A 383 9.31 -15.00 9.21
C LEU A 383 7.87 -15.29 8.82
N ILE A 384 7.03 -15.49 9.83
CA ILE A 384 5.58 -15.64 9.68
C ILE A 384 4.91 -14.35 10.15
N SER A 385 4.23 -13.67 9.24
CA SER A 385 3.33 -12.58 9.56
C SER A 385 1.91 -13.13 9.72
N VAL A 386 1.32 -12.93 10.88
CA VAL A 386 -0.06 -13.37 11.15
C VAL A 386 -1.11 -12.28 10.87
N LEU A 387 -0.66 -11.08 10.46
CA LEU A 387 -1.51 -9.91 10.22
C LEU A 387 -2.58 -10.14 9.14
N THR A 388 -2.21 -10.86 8.09
CA THR A 388 -3.05 -11.08 6.90
C THR A 388 -3.77 -12.43 6.91
N LEU A 389 -3.50 -13.29 7.90
CA LEU A 389 -4.20 -14.56 8.04
C LEU A 389 -5.69 -14.35 8.32
N GLN A 390 -6.53 -15.15 7.66
CA GLN A 390 -7.94 -15.24 7.98
C GLN A 390 -8.16 -16.19 9.18
N THR A 391 -9.35 -16.14 9.76
CA THR A 391 -9.71 -16.98 10.92
C THR A 391 -9.54 -18.47 10.60
N GLY A 392 -8.72 -19.16 11.39
CA GLY A 392 -8.41 -20.59 11.24
C GLY A 392 -7.20 -20.89 10.36
N GLU A 393 -6.73 -19.96 9.53
CA GLU A 393 -5.54 -20.16 8.69
C GLU A 393 -4.27 -20.34 9.52
N GLU A 394 -4.20 -19.78 10.73
CA GLU A 394 -3.08 -20.01 11.66
C GLU A 394 -2.88 -21.48 11.99
N ARG A 395 -3.95 -22.29 12.03
CA ARG A 395 -3.87 -23.74 12.27
C ARG A 395 -3.33 -24.46 11.04
N ILE A 396 -3.79 -24.09 9.86
CA ILE A 396 -3.30 -24.68 8.59
C ILE A 396 -1.80 -24.39 8.44
N VAL A 397 -1.36 -23.16 8.71
CA VAL A 397 0.06 -22.79 8.70
C VAL A 397 0.85 -23.61 9.72
N ALA A 398 0.33 -23.74 10.95
CA ALA A 398 0.94 -24.52 12.02
C ALA A 398 1.14 -25.98 11.63
N ASP A 399 0.10 -26.65 11.12
CA ASP A 399 0.12 -28.06 10.74
C ASP A 399 1.09 -28.32 9.58
N ARG A 400 1.10 -27.46 8.57
CA ARG A 400 2.03 -27.58 7.42
C ARG A 400 3.48 -27.36 7.84
N LEU A 401 3.76 -26.34 8.63
CA LEU A 401 5.10 -26.12 9.20
C LEU A 401 5.57 -27.32 10.01
N ARG A 402 4.73 -27.83 10.92
CA ARG A 402 5.03 -29.01 11.73
C ARG A 402 5.36 -30.22 10.86
N ALA A 403 4.51 -30.53 9.87
CA ALA A 403 4.70 -31.69 9.00
C ALA A 403 6.03 -31.63 8.22
N ILE A 404 6.33 -30.47 7.61
CA ILE A 404 7.56 -30.31 6.82
C ILE A 404 8.81 -30.35 7.71
N LEU A 405 8.80 -29.62 8.83
CA LEU A 405 9.94 -29.52 9.75
C LEU A 405 10.23 -30.87 10.44
N ARG A 406 9.20 -31.60 10.90
CA ARG A 406 9.37 -32.94 11.50
C ARG A 406 9.94 -33.97 10.50
N LYS A 407 9.41 -33.96 9.27
CA LYS A 407 9.94 -34.84 8.21
C LYS A 407 11.43 -34.58 7.95
N ALA A 408 11.81 -33.28 7.91
CA ALA A 408 13.21 -32.89 7.70
C ALA A 408 14.13 -33.20 8.89
N ALA A 409 13.58 -33.22 10.12
CA ALA A 409 14.31 -33.61 11.35
C ALA A 409 14.47 -35.13 11.53
N GLY A 410 14.02 -35.95 10.57
CA GLY A 410 14.11 -37.41 10.65
C GLY A 410 13.00 -38.08 11.47
N GLY A 411 11.95 -37.36 11.81
CA GLY A 411 10.76 -37.89 12.51
C GLY A 411 9.89 -38.69 11.56
N LYS A 412 9.56 -39.97 11.92
CA LYS A 412 8.50 -40.71 11.25
C LYS A 412 7.16 -40.00 11.53
N ASN A 413 6.35 -39.80 10.49
CA ASN A 413 4.96 -39.36 10.65
C ASN A 413 4.25 -40.36 11.58
N ARG A 414 3.88 -39.96 12.77
CA ARG A 414 2.91 -40.64 13.63
C ARG A 414 1.55 -40.02 13.45
#